data_715f27462dd6a8cc8799d713f342cff6
#
_entry.id   715f27462dd6a8cc8799d713f342cff6
#
_cell.length_a   1.000
_cell.length_b   1.000
_cell.length_c   1.000
_cell.angle_alpha   90.00
_cell.angle_beta   90.00
_cell.angle_gamma   90.00
#
_symmetry.space_group_name_H-M   'P 1'
#
loop_
_entity.id
_entity.type
_entity.pdbx_description
1 polymer ?
#
loop_
_entity_poly.entity_id
_entity_poly.type
_entity_poly.pdbx_seq_one_letter_code
_entity_poly.pdbx_strand_id
1 'polypeptide(L)'
;MGKYAPDGACHEQSGKIMEKLEAVLLEALNENLTQIVISGAKKTAEEEGIQKIKIRPVLIKDELMFQAACYTEKQVFHSNLSKEEAVSFIKEKMNCYKQLQAYGTGIRVSVLSGKKGNLTVKSETIKEAGDAENGGAKRREELSHNREKVYILPKDVPVPFLVDLGVQTKDGKIINDKYDKYRQINRFLEFIRDVLPALPKDGRISIVDFGCGKSYLTFAIYYYLKIMNGLDVEITGLDLKADVIEKCSRLKEKYGYDGLQFLTGDIGSYEGKEQVDMVVTLHACDTATDYALAKAVKWNASVILSVPCCQHELNKQISCGPLQAVFKHGLLKERISALLTDGIRAQLLEEAGYDVQVMEFIDMEHTPKNILLRCTKSTRMKPKRNQSSEELAAFLNGQLTLQRLLDEQ
;
A
#
# COMPACT_ATOMS: atom_id res chain seq x y z
N MET A 1 -25.46 -56.86 -35.32
CA MET A 1 -23.98 -56.87 -35.37
C MET A 1 -23.52 -55.48 -34.94
N GLY A 2 -23.27 -55.28 -33.63
CA GLY A 2 -22.75 -54.05 -33.07
C GLY A 2 -21.22 -54.11 -33.06
N LYS A 3 -20.55 -53.12 -33.62
CA LYS A 3 -19.09 -52.99 -33.59
C LYS A 3 -18.69 -52.38 -32.23
N TYR A 4 -18.09 -53.17 -31.38
CA TYR A 4 -17.27 -52.70 -30.25
C TYR A 4 -15.98 -52.10 -30.82
N ALA A 5 -15.74 -50.82 -30.54
CA ALA A 5 -14.43 -50.21 -30.74
C ALA A 5 -13.59 -50.48 -29.48
N PRO A 6 -12.28 -50.71 -29.54
CA PRO A 6 -11.48 -51.16 -28.42
C PRO A 6 -11.13 -50.00 -27.48
N ASP A 7 -11.34 -50.23 -26.20
CA ASP A 7 -11.04 -49.33 -25.05
C ASP A 7 -9.54 -48.93 -24.89
N GLY A 8 -8.65 -49.53 -25.70
CA GLY A 8 -7.21 -49.30 -25.61
C GLY A 8 -6.72 -47.91 -26.04
N ALA A 9 -7.40 -47.26 -26.98
CA ALA A 9 -6.95 -45.97 -27.55
C ALA A 9 -7.16 -44.78 -26.57
N CYS A 10 -8.12 -44.88 -25.64
CA CYS A 10 -8.41 -43.81 -24.67
C CYS A 10 -7.40 -43.78 -23.53
N HIS A 11 -6.89 -44.94 -23.09
CA HIS A 11 -5.86 -45.06 -22.07
C HIS A 11 -4.49 -44.57 -22.53
N GLU A 12 -4.11 -44.87 -23.77
CA GLU A 12 -2.84 -44.47 -24.36
C GLU A 12 -2.73 -42.95 -24.60
N GLN A 13 -3.84 -42.30 -25.00
CA GLN A 13 -3.90 -40.83 -25.12
C GLN A 13 -3.84 -40.10 -23.77
N SER A 14 -4.46 -40.66 -22.74
CA SER A 14 -4.40 -40.07 -21.38
C SER A 14 -2.99 -40.14 -20.80
N GLY A 15 -2.24 -41.24 -21.02
CA GLY A 15 -0.85 -41.39 -20.60
C GLY A 15 0.08 -40.35 -21.25
N LYS A 16 0.02 -40.19 -22.56
CA LYS A 16 0.82 -39.21 -23.32
C LYS A 16 0.57 -37.75 -22.89
N ILE A 17 -0.66 -37.43 -22.52
CA ILE A 17 -0.99 -36.06 -22.03
C ILE A 17 -0.43 -35.80 -20.62
N MET A 18 -0.44 -36.81 -19.76
CA MET A 18 0.14 -36.70 -18.40
C MET A 18 1.68 -36.63 -18.45
N GLU A 19 2.33 -37.34 -19.37
CA GLU A 19 3.76 -37.20 -19.65
C GLU A 19 4.11 -35.80 -20.19
N LYS A 20 3.29 -35.26 -21.08
CA LYS A 20 3.45 -33.88 -21.57
C LYS A 20 3.28 -32.85 -20.43
N LEU A 21 2.30 -33.05 -19.56
CA LEU A 21 2.11 -32.21 -18.40
C LEU A 21 3.33 -32.22 -17.48
N GLU A 22 3.85 -33.40 -17.19
CA GLU A 22 5.05 -33.59 -16.37
C GLU A 22 6.28 -32.88 -16.97
N ALA A 23 6.54 -33.06 -18.25
CA ALA A 23 7.65 -32.38 -18.93
C ALA A 23 7.55 -30.85 -18.84
N VAL A 24 6.36 -30.29 -19.06
CA VAL A 24 6.12 -28.86 -18.99
C VAL A 24 6.23 -28.34 -17.54
N LEU A 25 5.78 -29.11 -16.55
CA LEU A 25 5.93 -28.76 -15.15
C LEU A 25 7.38 -28.77 -14.67
N LEU A 26 8.17 -29.77 -15.09
CA LEU A 26 9.59 -29.86 -14.82
C LEU A 26 10.38 -28.67 -15.39
N GLU A 27 9.95 -28.15 -16.53
CA GLU A 27 10.51 -26.94 -17.12
C GLU A 27 10.08 -25.68 -16.35
N ALA A 28 8.79 -25.56 -15.97
CA ALA A 28 8.23 -24.38 -15.31
C ALA A 28 8.63 -24.25 -13.83
N LEU A 29 8.85 -25.38 -13.12
CA LEU A 29 9.22 -25.39 -11.70
C LEU A 29 10.73 -25.12 -11.53
N ASN A 30 11.07 -23.85 -11.54
CA ASN A 30 12.43 -23.34 -11.36
C ASN A 30 12.38 -21.97 -10.60
N GLU A 31 13.52 -21.37 -10.36
CA GLU A 31 13.64 -20.07 -9.68
C GLU A 31 12.96 -18.92 -10.44
N ASN A 32 12.68 -19.10 -11.75
CA ASN A 32 12.02 -18.13 -12.59
C ASN A 32 10.49 -18.24 -12.58
N LEU A 33 9.93 -19.22 -11.89
CA LEU A 33 8.49 -19.32 -11.67
C LEU A 33 8.00 -18.17 -10.78
N THR A 34 6.96 -17.48 -11.21
CA THR A 34 6.27 -16.48 -10.36
C THR A 34 5.24 -17.17 -9.48
N GLN A 35 4.33 -17.90 -10.08
CA GLN A 35 3.35 -18.73 -9.37
C GLN A 35 2.66 -19.73 -10.29
N ILE A 36 2.14 -20.79 -9.67
CA ILE A 36 1.13 -21.68 -10.28
C ILE A 36 -0.18 -21.47 -9.52
N VAL A 37 -1.29 -21.38 -10.25
CA VAL A 37 -2.64 -21.28 -9.70
C VAL A 37 -3.47 -22.44 -10.22
N ILE A 38 -4.00 -23.26 -9.31
CA ILE A 38 -4.95 -24.35 -9.61
C ILE A 38 -6.31 -23.94 -9.06
N SER A 39 -7.35 -24.00 -9.89
CA SER A 39 -8.69 -23.54 -9.52
C SER A 39 -9.79 -24.26 -10.31
N GLY A 40 -11.04 -23.95 -9.95
CA GLY A 40 -12.20 -24.63 -10.55
C GLY A 40 -12.35 -26.04 -10.00
N ALA A 41 -12.56 -26.17 -8.69
CA ALA A 41 -12.80 -27.45 -8.04
C ALA A 41 -13.96 -28.24 -8.71
N LYS A 42 -13.77 -29.54 -8.91
CA LYS A 42 -14.82 -30.48 -9.30
C LYS A 42 -15.51 -30.99 -8.02
N LYS A 43 -16.67 -31.64 -8.15
CA LYS A 43 -17.38 -32.21 -7.00
C LYS A 43 -16.53 -33.10 -6.10
N THR A 44 -15.57 -33.80 -6.64
CA THR A 44 -14.60 -34.64 -5.91
C THR A 44 -13.61 -33.84 -5.06
N ALA A 45 -13.36 -32.58 -5.37
CA ALA A 45 -12.51 -31.68 -4.57
C ALA A 45 -13.30 -30.93 -3.50
N GLU A 46 -14.62 -30.86 -3.62
CA GLU A 46 -15.51 -30.25 -2.62
C GLU A 46 -15.47 -30.99 -1.29
N GLU A 47 -15.17 -32.30 -1.30
CA GLU A 47 -14.99 -33.10 -0.08
C GLU A 47 -13.76 -32.67 0.74
N GLU A 48 -12.69 -32.18 0.12
CA GLU A 48 -11.52 -31.63 0.80
C GLU A 48 -11.73 -30.16 1.21
N GLY A 49 -12.77 -29.48 0.75
CA GLY A 49 -13.08 -28.07 1.03
C GLY A 49 -12.10 -27.07 0.43
N ILE A 50 -11.13 -27.52 -0.41
CA ILE A 50 -10.12 -26.66 -1.00
C ILE A 50 -10.64 -26.05 -2.30
N GLN A 51 -10.79 -24.72 -2.31
CA GLN A 51 -11.32 -23.98 -3.47
C GLN A 51 -10.26 -23.62 -4.50
N LYS A 52 -9.03 -23.35 -4.02
CA LYS A 52 -7.92 -22.85 -4.84
C LYS A 52 -6.59 -23.25 -4.22
N ILE A 53 -5.60 -23.54 -5.09
CA ILE A 53 -4.23 -23.82 -4.68
C ILE A 53 -3.31 -22.82 -5.39
N LYS A 54 -2.39 -22.23 -4.65
CA LYS A 54 -1.29 -21.41 -5.19
C LYS A 54 0.03 -22.06 -4.86
N ILE A 55 0.93 -22.16 -5.84
CA ILE A 55 2.27 -22.70 -5.64
C ILE A 55 3.27 -21.64 -6.09
N ARG A 56 4.26 -21.34 -5.25
CA ARG A 56 5.33 -20.40 -5.55
C ARG A 56 6.68 -20.96 -5.15
N PRO A 57 7.77 -20.60 -5.82
CA PRO A 57 9.11 -20.97 -5.38
C PRO A 57 9.46 -20.21 -4.10
N VAL A 58 10.20 -20.87 -3.22
CA VAL A 58 10.73 -20.33 -1.96
C VAL A 58 12.10 -20.95 -1.70
N LEU A 59 13.03 -20.22 -1.12
CA LEU A 59 14.30 -20.75 -0.64
C LEU A 59 14.18 -21.08 0.82
N ILE A 60 14.42 -22.35 1.20
CA ILE A 60 14.45 -22.82 2.58
C ILE A 60 15.82 -23.44 2.81
N LYS A 61 16.62 -22.86 3.71
CA LYS A 61 18.01 -23.27 3.96
C LYS A 61 18.85 -23.38 2.68
N ASP A 62 18.74 -22.38 1.78
CA ASP A 62 19.39 -22.31 0.46
C ASP A 62 18.95 -23.37 -0.56
N GLU A 63 17.96 -24.21 -0.25
CA GLU A 63 17.35 -25.16 -1.19
C GLU A 63 16.09 -24.56 -1.82
N LEU A 64 15.95 -24.71 -3.14
CA LEU A 64 14.76 -24.28 -3.87
C LEU A 64 13.61 -25.26 -3.61
N MET A 65 12.60 -24.80 -2.92
CA MET A 65 11.37 -25.52 -2.62
C MET A 65 10.18 -24.82 -3.26
N PHE A 66 9.04 -25.50 -3.32
CA PHE A 66 7.79 -24.97 -3.86
C PHE A 66 6.73 -24.99 -2.77
N GLN A 67 6.37 -23.80 -2.29
CA GLN A 67 5.34 -23.67 -1.26
C GLN A 67 3.96 -23.73 -1.88
N ALA A 68 3.20 -24.77 -1.57
CA ALA A 68 1.81 -24.94 -1.92
C ALA A 68 0.93 -24.36 -0.81
N ALA A 69 0.07 -23.39 -1.14
CA ALA A 69 -0.94 -22.80 -0.29
C ALA A 69 -2.32 -23.26 -0.76
N CYS A 70 -2.99 -24.07 0.03
CA CYS A 70 -4.33 -24.63 -0.22
C CYS A 70 -5.38 -23.77 0.53
N TYR A 71 -6.24 -23.08 -0.20
CA TYR A 71 -7.26 -22.18 0.32
C TYR A 71 -8.59 -22.89 0.47
N THR A 72 -9.11 -22.95 1.69
CA THR A 72 -10.48 -23.32 2.00
C THR A 72 -11.31 -22.05 2.28
N GLU A 73 -12.59 -22.20 2.63
CA GLU A 73 -13.42 -21.05 3.02
C GLU A 73 -12.92 -20.30 4.27
N LYS A 74 -12.25 -21.01 5.19
CA LYS A 74 -11.92 -20.47 6.52
C LYS A 74 -10.42 -20.47 6.83
N GLN A 75 -9.63 -21.28 6.12
CA GLN A 75 -8.22 -21.52 6.47
C GLN A 75 -7.37 -21.67 5.23
N VAL A 76 -6.06 -21.48 5.40
CA VAL A 76 -5.05 -21.74 4.37
C VAL A 76 -4.03 -22.71 4.94
N PHE A 77 -3.84 -23.83 4.25
CA PHE A 77 -2.82 -24.82 4.62
C PHE A 77 -1.60 -24.66 3.73
N HIS A 78 -0.41 -24.72 4.34
CA HIS A 78 0.86 -24.59 3.63
C HIS A 78 1.67 -25.86 3.68
N SER A 79 2.25 -26.26 2.56
CA SER A 79 3.24 -27.34 2.45
C SER A 79 4.41 -26.88 1.61
N ASN A 80 5.62 -27.27 2.00
CA ASN A 80 6.82 -26.99 1.23
C ASN A 80 7.24 -28.30 0.55
N LEU A 81 7.34 -28.28 -0.77
CA LEU A 81 7.53 -29.44 -1.62
C LEU A 81 8.86 -29.32 -2.37
N SER A 82 9.58 -30.41 -2.54
CA SER A 82 10.66 -30.48 -3.53
C SER A 82 10.09 -30.31 -4.95
N LYS A 83 10.94 -30.21 -5.95
CA LYS A 83 10.50 -30.09 -7.34
C LYS A 83 9.68 -31.30 -7.78
N GLU A 84 10.15 -32.51 -7.45
CA GLU A 84 9.53 -33.78 -7.76
C GLU A 84 8.19 -33.98 -7.04
N GLU A 85 8.16 -33.62 -5.75
CA GLU A 85 6.94 -33.64 -4.95
C GLU A 85 5.90 -32.64 -5.48
N ALA A 86 6.32 -31.44 -5.91
CA ALA A 86 5.44 -30.44 -6.50
C ALA A 86 4.83 -30.92 -7.83
N VAL A 87 5.61 -31.58 -8.69
CA VAL A 87 5.11 -32.21 -9.93
C VAL A 87 4.06 -33.27 -9.59
N SER A 88 4.35 -34.16 -8.66
CA SER A 88 3.45 -35.26 -8.25
C SER A 88 2.16 -34.69 -7.64
N PHE A 89 2.28 -33.71 -6.76
CA PHE A 89 1.17 -33.00 -6.13
C PHE A 89 0.27 -32.32 -7.18
N ILE A 90 0.86 -31.59 -8.13
CA ILE A 90 0.09 -30.94 -9.20
C ILE A 90 -0.64 -31.94 -10.09
N LYS A 91 0.01 -33.03 -10.46
CA LYS A 91 -0.61 -34.11 -11.26
C LYS A 91 -1.81 -34.74 -10.55
N GLU A 92 -1.68 -34.98 -9.23
CA GLU A 92 -2.78 -35.48 -8.41
C GLU A 92 -3.95 -34.51 -8.37
N LYS A 93 -3.68 -33.23 -8.05
CA LYS A 93 -4.72 -32.20 -7.94
C LYS A 93 -5.41 -31.89 -9.26
N MET A 94 -4.73 -32.03 -10.40
CA MET A 94 -5.37 -31.84 -11.73
C MET A 94 -6.47 -32.86 -12.04
N ASN A 95 -6.55 -33.98 -11.34
CA ASN A 95 -7.69 -34.88 -11.41
C ASN A 95 -8.97 -34.27 -10.83
N CYS A 96 -8.81 -33.43 -9.80
CA CYS A 96 -9.89 -32.83 -9.01
C CYS A 96 -10.19 -31.37 -9.38
N TYR A 97 -9.40 -30.74 -10.24
CA TYR A 97 -9.59 -29.34 -10.65
C TYR A 97 -9.73 -29.18 -12.15
N LYS A 98 -10.35 -28.04 -12.56
CA LYS A 98 -10.67 -27.77 -13.97
C LYS A 98 -9.55 -27.04 -14.71
N GLN A 99 -8.72 -26.27 -14.00
CA GLN A 99 -7.72 -25.44 -14.64
C GLN A 99 -6.48 -25.23 -13.78
N LEU A 100 -5.33 -25.12 -14.47
CA LEU A 100 -4.06 -24.69 -13.92
C LEU A 100 -3.51 -23.59 -14.81
N GLN A 101 -2.93 -22.56 -14.20
CA GLN A 101 -2.16 -21.52 -14.87
C GLN A 101 -0.83 -21.35 -14.15
N ALA A 102 0.28 -21.47 -14.89
CA ALA A 102 1.61 -21.17 -14.40
C ALA A 102 2.16 -19.92 -15.11
N TYR A 103 2.73 -19.03 -14.32
CA TYR A 103 3.35 -17.80 -14.77
C TYR A 103 4.80 -17.78 -14.31
N GLY A 104 5.71 -17.56 -15.22
CA GLY A 104 7.13 -17.41 -14.94
C GLY A 104 7.81 -16.53 -15.97
N THR A 105 9.05 -16.11 -15.68
CA THR A 105 9.88 -15.42 -16.66
C THR A 105 10.21 -16.40 -17.78
N GLY A 106 9.89 -16.05 -19.02
CA GLY A 106 10.15 -16.87 -20.20
C GLY A 106 9.11 -17.96 -20.49
N ILE A 107 8.21 -18.31 -19.56
CA ILE A 107 7.23 -19.39 -19.77
C ILE A 107 5.85 -19.05 -19.19
N ARG A 108 4.81 -19.38 -19.97
CA ARG A 108 3.42 -19.43 -19.51
C ARG A 108 2.82 -20.78 -19.83
N VAL A 109 2.19 -21.42 -18.85
CA VAL A 109 1.52 -22.71 -19.02
C VAL A 109 0.06 -22.58 -18.67
N SER A 110 -0.81 -23.12 -19.50
CA SER A 110 -2.25 -23.24 -19.25
C SER A 110 -2.69 -24.68 -19.44
N VAL A 111 -3.32 -25.23 -18.40
CA VAL A 111 -3.90 -26.58 -18.45
C VAL A 111 -5.39 -26.49 -18.17
N LEU A 112 -6.19 -27.10 -19.03
CA LEU A 112 -7.65 -27.16 -18.90
C LEU A 112 -8.10 -28.64 -18.88
N SER A 113 -8.99 -28.96 -17.93
CA SER A 113 -9.63 -30.25 -17.83
C SER A 113 -11.04 -30.19 -18.45
N GLY A 114 -11.26 -30.93 -19.52
CA GLY A 114 -12.56 -31.05 -20.19
C GLY A 114 -13.59 -31.85 -19.36
N LYS A 115 -14.87 -31.80 -19.77
CA LYS A 115 -15.98 -32.52 -19.10
C LYS A 115 -15.77 -34.03 -18.94
N LYS A 116 -15.01 -34.66 -19.85
CA LYS A 116 -14.68 -36.11 -19.83
C LYS A 116 -13.34 -36.41 -19.14
N GLY A 117 -12.72 -35.45 -18.44
CA GLY A 117 -11.44 -35.63 -17.76
C GLY A 117 -10.19 -35.45 -18.67
N ASN A 118 -10.36 -35.23 -19.95
CA ASN A 118 -9.24 -35.03 -20.87
C ASN A 118 -8.55 -33.68 -20.59
N LEU A 119 -7.24 -33.70 -20.37
CA LEU A 119 -6.43 -32.50 -20.15
C LEU A 119 -5.99 -31.91 -21.50
N THR A 120 -6.00 -30.61 -21.59
CA THR A 120 -5.38 -29.85 -22.68
C THR A 120 -4.25 -29.01 -22.10
N VAL A 121 -3.01 -29.25 -22.51
CA VAL A 121 -1.80 -28.55 -22.05
C VAL A 121 -1.31 -27.65 -23.18
N LYS A 122 -1.24 -26.32 -22.86
CA LYS A 122 -0.64 -25.30 -23.72
C LYS A 122 0.51 -24.64 -22.97
N SER A 123 1.66 -24.57 -23.63
CA SER A 123 2.82 -23.82 -23.14
C SER A 123 3.23 -22.79 -24.19
N GLU A 124 3.56 -21.60 -23.75
CA GLU A 124 4.02 -20.50 -24.58
C GLU A 124 5.34 -19.97 -24.00
N THR A 125 6.35 -19.87 -24.85
CA THR A 125 7.61 -19.20 -24.49
C THR A 125 7.46 -17.71 -24.70
N ILE A 126 7.66 -16.91 -23.64
CA ILE A 126 7.58 -15.45 -23.68
C ILE A 126 8.99 -14.92 -23.94
N LYS A 127 9.20 -14.22 -25.08
CA LYS A 127 10.47 -13.50 -25.33
C LYS A 127 10.55 -12.30 -24.41
N GLU A 128 11.61 -12.22 -23.61
CA GLU A 128 11.88 -11.05 -22.77
C GLU A 128 12.31 -9.85 -23.63
N ALA A 129 11.75 -8.69 -23.30
CA ALA A 129 12.30 -7.42 -23.72
C ALA A 129 13.29 -6.94 -22.63
N GLY A 130 14.58 -7.10 -22.89
CA GLY A 130 15.72 -6.40 -22.30
C GLY A 130 16.01 -6.51 -20.78
N ASP A 131 17.29 -6.76 -20.47
CA ASP A 131 17.99 -6.71 -19.17
C ASP A 131 18.15 -8.03 -18.38
N ALA A 132 18.88 -8.97 -18.99
CA ALA A 132 19.14 -10.31 -18.41
C ALA A 132 20.40 -10.42 -17.51
N GLU A 133 21.24 -9.40 -17.34
CA GLU A 133 22.54 -9.60 -16.67
C GLU A 133 22.57 -9.37 -15.14
N ASN A 134 21.55 -8.75 -14.53
CA ASN A 134 21.48 -8.54 -13.08
C ASN A 134 20.32 -9.24 -12.35
N GLY A 135 19.58 -10.11 -13.03
CA GLY A 135 18.33 -10.70 -12.53
C GLY A 135 18.52 -11.82 -11.48
N GLY A 136 19.57 -12.61 -11.56
CA GLY A 136 19.70 -13.85 -10.79
C GLY A 136 19.90 -13.66 -9.28
N ALA A 137 20.79 -12.77 -8.87
CA ALA A 137 21.08 -12.52 -7.46
C ALA A 137 19.89 -11.82 -6.76
N LYS A 138 19.30 -10.82 -7.42
CA LYS A 138 18.13 -10.09 -6.91
C LYS A 138 16.90 -10.99 -6.74
N ARG A 139 16.74 -11.99 -7.60
CA ARG A 139 15.63 -12.94 -7.56
C ARG A 139 15.82 -14.02 -6.48
N ARG A 140 17.05 -14.43 -6.16
CA ARG A 140 17.33 -15.33 -5.03
C ARG A 140 17.02 -14.66 -3.69
N GLU A 141 17.33 -13.38 -3.53
CA GLU A 141 16.88 -12.59 -2.36
C GLU A 141 15.36 -12.50 -2.29
N GLU A 142 14.69 -12.39 -3.45
CA GLU A 142 13.22 -12.38 -3.54
C GLU A 142 12.54 -13.70 -3.16
N LEU A 143 13.21 -14.82 -3.28
CA LEU A 143 12.71 -16.16 -2.97
C LEU A 143 12.97 -16.58 -1.51
N SER A 144 13.78 -15.82 -0.76
CA SER A 144 14.05 -16.10 0.64
C SER A 144 12.77 -16.17 1.47
N HIS A 145 12.60 -17.27 2.23
CA HIS A 145 11.41 -17.51 3.08
C HIS A 145 11.34 -16.52 4.25
N ASN A 146 12.49 -16.06 4.74
CA ASN A 146 12.64 -14.97 5.71
C ASN A 146 12.91 -13.66 5.00
N ARG A 147 11.95 -13.15 4.25
CA ARG A 147 12.05 -11.77 3.74
C ARG A 147 12.12 -10.82 4.92
N GLU A 148 13.32 -10.40 5.25
CA GLU A 148 13.44 -9.18 6.03
C GLU A 148 12.87 -8.03 5.22
N LYS A 149 11.87 -7.34 5.76
CA LYS A 149 11.32 -6.16 5.11
C LYS A 149 12.47 -5.16 4.93
N VAL A 150 12.81 -4.86 3.68
CA VAL A 150 13.79 -3.81 3.37
C VAL A 150 13.14 -2.47 3.73
N TYR A 151 13.64 -1.85 4.76
CA TYR A 151 13.20 -0.54 5.20
C TYR A 151 13.94 0.56 4.44
N ILE A 152 13.29 1.71 4.27
CA ILE A 152 13.91 2.89 3.63
C ILE A 152 15.07 3.39 4.49
N LEU A 153 14.84 3.56 5.79
CA LEU A 153 15.92 3.90 6.72
C LEU A 153 16.70 2.63 7.09
N PRO A 154 18.03 2.64 7.02
CA PRO A 154 18.84 1.46 7.31
C PRO A 154 18.80 1.07 8.78
N LYS A 155 18.91 -0.24 9.08
CA LYS A 155 18.91 -0.74 10.46
C LYS A 155 20.26 -0.55 11.16
N ASP A 156 21.35 -0.63 10.41
CA ASP A 156 22.72 -0.72 10.94
C ASP A 156 23.53 0.57 10.75
N VAL A 157 22.91 1.62 10.23
CA VAL A 157 23.52 2.95 10.07
C VAL A 157 22.82 3.92 11.02
N PRO A 158 23.55 4.61 11.92
CA PRO A 158 22.91 5.53 12.84
C PRO A 158 22.33 6.74 12.10
N VAL A 159 21.06 6.97 12.30
CA VAL A 159 20.32 8.12 11.78
C VAL A 159 20.15 9.12 12.92
N PRO A 160 20.69 10.36 12.84
CA PRO A 160 20.78 11.27 13.97
C PRO A 160 19.48 11.49 14.72
N PHE A 161 18.37 11.76 14.00
CA PHE A 161 17.07 11.99 14.63
C PHE A 161 16.45 10.72 15.25
N LEU A 162 16.74 9.51 14.73
CA LEU A 162 16.30 8.24 15.32
C LEU A 162 17.04 7.93 16.63
N VAL A 163 18.33 8.30 16.70
CA VAL A 163 19.13 8.15 17.92
C VAL A 163 18.60 9.07 19.01
N ASP A 164 18.35 10.35 18.71
CA ASP A 164 17.82 11.31 19.69
C ASP A 164 16.38 11.01 20.10
N LEU A 165 15.59 10.35 19.24
CA LEU A 165 14.27 9.83 19.59
C LEU A 165 14.32 8.59 20.47
N GLY A 166 15.50 8.01 20.67
CA GLY A 166 15.65 6.73 21.36
C GLY A 166 15.03 5.55 20.60
N VAL A 167 15.00 5.64 19.26
CA VAL A 167 14.55 4.56 18.37
C VAL A 167 15.75 3.71 17.93
N GLN A 168 16.90 4.35 17.75
CA GLN A 168 18.18 3.69 17.46
C GLN A 168 19.20 3.93 18.56
N THR A 169 20.12 2.99 18.70
CA THR A 169 21.35 3.17 19.48
C THR A 169 22.37 3.99 18.66
N LYS A 170 23.46 4.45 19.30
CA LYS A 170 24.52 5.20 18.62
C LYS A 170 25.26 4.38 17.55
N ASP A 171 25.18 3.05 17.61
CA ASP A 171 25.74 2.09 16.65
C ASP A 171 24.70 1.66 15.60
N GLY A 172 23.55 2.31 15.52
CA GLY A 172 22.53 2.09 14.48
C GLY A 172 21.54 0.96 14.76
N LYS A 173 21.68 0.20 15.87
CA LYS A 173 20.74 -0.88 16.19
C LYS A 173 19.38 -0.35 16.63
N ILE A 174 18.30 -0.97 16.13
CA ILE A 174 16.96 -0.60 16.54
C ILE A 174 16.68 -1.12 17.96
N ILE A 175 16.16 -0.25 18.82
CA ILE A 175 15.76 -0.60 20.18
C ILE A 175 14.43 -1.38 20.12
N ASN A 176 14.39 -2.58 20.69
CA ASN A 176 13.27 -3.51 20.57
C ASN A 176 11.91 -2.88 20.92
N ASP A 177 11.81 -2.19 22.05
CA ASP A 177 10.57 -1.52 22.48
C ASP A 177 10.14 -0.35 21.59
N LYS A 178 11.00 0.07 20.64
CA LYS A 178 10.76 1.16 19.70
C LYS A 178 10.65 0.68 18.26
N TYR A 179 10.62 -0.63 18.05
CA TYR A 179 10.57 -1.22 16.71
C TYR A 179 9.31 -0.80 15.95
N ASP A 180 8.17 -0.69 16.62
CA ASP A 180 6.92 -0.23 16.01
C ASP A 180 7.03 1.23 15.52
N LYS A 181 7.68 2.09 16.33
CA LYS A 181 7.95 3.47 15.91
C LYS A 181 8.85 3.55 14.67
N TYR A 182 9.88 2.71 14.63
CA TYR A 182 10.73 2.58 13.45
C TYR A 182 9.93 2.12 12.22
N ARG A 183 9.04 1.14 12.38
CA ARG A 183 8.15 0.66 11.31
C ARG A 183 7.22 1.77 10.82
N GLN A 184 6.60 2.54 11.73
CA GLN A 184 5.73 3.66 11.40
C GLN A 184 6.45 4.74 10.59
N ILE A 185 7.65 5.14 10.99
CA ILE A 185 8.47 6.12 10.25
C ILE A 185 8.78 5.59 8.84
N ASN A 186 9.23 4.35 8.72
CA ASN A 186 9.51 3.74 7.41
C ASN A 186 8.26 3.63 6.54
N ARG A 187 7.10 3.28 7.12
CA ARG A 187 5.84 3.24 6.39
C ARG A 187 5.46 4.61 5.85
N PHE A 188 5.65 5.66 6.64
CA PHE A 188 5.44 7.02 6.18
C PHE A 188 6.37 7.39 5.02
N LEU A 189 7.64 7.03 5.10
CA LEU A 189 8.59 7.25 4.01
C LEU A 189 8.26 6.44 2.74
N GLU A 190 7.62 5.29 2.86
CA GLU A 190 7.07 4.56 1.70
C GLU A 190 6.03 5.44 0.97
N PHE A 191 5.13 6.13 1.69
CA PHE A 191 4.18 7.06 1.06
C PHE A 191 4.88 8.26 0.41
N ILE A 192 5.93 8.82 1.05
CA ILE A 192 6.73 9.89 0.44
C ILE A 192 7.39 9.40 -0.86
N ARG A 193 7.98 8.19 -0.86
CA ARG A 193 8.59 7.59 -2.05
C ARG A 193 7.59 7.43 -3.19
N ASP A 194 6.39 6.99 -2.88
CA ASP A 194 5.34 6.73 -3.86
C ASP A 194 4.85 8.01 -4.55
N VAL A 195 4.88 9.16 -3.87
CA VAL A 195 4.47 10.46 -4.41
C VAL A 195 5.63 11.27 -4.99
N LEU A 196 6.86 10.83 -4.84
CA LEU A 196 8.05 11.51 -5.34
C LEU A 196 7.98 11.83 -6.85
N PRO A 197 7.44 10.96 -7.73
CA PRO A 197 7.29 11.25 -9.15
C PRO A 197 6.35 12.42 -9.48
N ALA A 198 5.48 12.81 -8.55
CA ALA A 198 4.56 13.94 -8.70
C ALA A 198 5.16 15.28 -8.27
N LEU A 199 6.32 15.26 -7.60
CA LEU A 199 7.04 16.46 -7.19
C LEU A 199 7.90 17.02 -8.35
N PRO A 200 8.24 18.32 -8.34
CA PRO A 200 9.14 18.90 -9.32
C PRO A 200 10.47 18.14 -9.39
N LYS A 201 10.94 17.89 -10.60
CA LYS A 201 12.23 17.20 -10.84
C LYS A 201 13.41 18.16 -10.78
N ASP A 202 13.17 19.41 -11.12
CA ASP A 202 14.17 20.46 -11.19
C ASP A 202 13.86 21.58 -10.18
N GLY A 203 14.91 22.16 -9.62
CA GLY A 203 14.77 23.23 -8.64
C GLY A 203 14.60 22.75 -7.20
N ARG A 204 14.25 23.70 -6.34
CA ARG A 204 14.04 23.46 -4.91
C ARG A 204 12.59 23.04 -4.65
N ILE A 205 12.40 21.93 -3.94
CA ILE A 205 11.10 21.44 -3.51
C ILE A 205 10.71 22.14 -2.20
N SER A 206 9.58 22.84 -2.20
CA SER A 206 9.03 23.51 -1.03
C SER A 206 7.98 22.65 -0.34
N ILE A 207 8.17 22.36 0.94
CA ILE A 207 7.28 21.49 1.74
C ILE A 207 6.83 22.24 2.98
N VAL A 208 5.54 22.11 3.33
CA VAL A 208 5.00 22.60 4.60
C VAL A 208 4.41 21.43 5.38
N ASP A 209 4.80 21.30 6.65
CA ASP A 209 4.28 20.29 7.58
C ASP A 209 3.49 21.02 8.69
N PHE A 210 2.17 20.95 8.59
CA PHE A 210 1.25 21.56 9.54
C PHE A 210 0.97 20.67 10.75
N GLY A 211 1.11 21.22 11.95
CA GLY A 211 0.99 20.45 13.19
C GLY A 211 2.17 19.49 13.36
N CYS A 212 3.39 19.94 13.04
CA CYS A 212 4.58 19.10 13.03
C CYS A 212 4.93 18.45 14.38
N GLY A 213 4.43 18.99 15.49
CA GLY A 213 4.64 18.48 16.84
C GLY A 213 6.14 18.30 17.13
N LYS A 214 6.53 17.12 17.62
CA LYS A 214 7.95 16.78 17.88
C LYS A 214 8.78 16.60 16.60
N SER A 215 8.19 16.80 15.44
CA SER A 215 8.82 16.86 14.10
C SER A 215 9.65 15.66 13.67
N TYR A 216 9.49 14.48 14.31
CA TYR A 216 10.28 13.32 13.90
C TYR A 216 9.95 12.86 12.47
N LEU A 217 8.74 13.07 11.99
CA LEU A 217 8.36 12.79 10.60
C LEU A 217 8.88 13.88 9.65
N THR A 218 8.90 15.15 10.08
CA THR A 218 9.53 16.25 9.34
C THR A 218 11.03 16.00 9.14
N PHE A 219 11.73 15.57 10.21
CA PHE A 219 13.14 15.16 10.12
C PHE A 219 13.32 13.94 9.21
N ALA A 220 12.40 12.98 9.24
CA ALA A 220 12.44 11.80 8.36
C ALA A 220 12.28 12.19 6.89
N ILE A 221 11.35 13.09 6.54
CA ILE A 221 11.17 13.61 5.19
C ILE A 221 12.49 14.27 4.72
N TYR A 222 13.04 15.18 5.53
CA TYR A 222 14.27 15.86 5.19
C TYR A 222 15.43 14.89 4.97
N TYR A 223 15.63 13.95 5.89
CA TYR A 223 16.69 12.95 5.78
C TYR A 223 16.54 12.13 4.51
N TYR A 224 15.31 11.65 4.22
CA TYR A 224 15.06 10.86 3.03
C TYR A 224 15.26 11.65 1.75
N LEU A 225 14.67 12.84 1.63
CA LEU A 225 14.74 13.62 0.41
C LEU A 225 16.12 14.25 0.18
N LYS A 226 16.68 14.91 1.22
CA LYS A 226 17.96 15.65 1.09
C LYS A 226 19.16 14.75 1.25
N ILE A 227 19.22 13.96 2.33
CA ILE A 227 20.43 13.22 2.67
C ILE A 227 20.55 11.95 1.84
N MET A 228 19.47 11.17 1.70
CA MET A 228 19.51 9.90 0.97
C MET A 228 19.37 10.07 -0.55
N ASN A 229 18.54 11.00 -1.02
CA ASN A 229 18.25 11.19 -2.44
C ASN A 229 18.93 12.44 -3.06
N GLY A 230 19.60 13.27 -2.28
CA GLY A 230 20.34 14.44 -2.78
C GLY A 230 19.47 15.57 -3.36
N LEU A 231 18.16 15.56 -3.09
CA LEU A 231 17.24 16.56 -3.62
C LEU A 231 17.42 17.91 -2.90
N ASP A 232 17.22 19.00 -3.61
CA ASP A 232 17.17 20.33 -2.98
C ASP A 232 15.80 20.56 -2.39
N VAL A 233 15.69 20.54 -1.06
CA VAL A 233 14.42 20.65 -0.35
C VAL A 233 14.48 21.72 0.73
N GLU A 234 13.37 22.44 0.88
CA GLU A 234 13.13 23.35 1.98
C GLU A 234 11.82 22.95 2.66
N ILE A 235 11.87 22.64 3.95
CA ILE A 235 10.71 22.20 4.72
C ILE A 235 10.43 23.18 5.84
N THR A 236 9.20 23.68 5.92
CA THR A 236 8.71 24.50 7.03
C THR A 236 7.77 23.68 7.89
N GLY A 237 8.18 23.42 9.13
CA GLY A 237 7.31 22.81 10.16
C GLY A 237 6.61 23.91 10.97
N LEU A 238 5.30 23.82 11.13
CA LEU A 238 4.48 24.76 11.88
C LEU A 238 3.76 24.04 13.02
N ASP A 239 3.82 24.61 14.23
CA ASP A 239 3.06 24.13 15.39
C ASP A 239 2.69 25.30 16.31
N LEU A 240 1.63 25.14 17.09
CA LEU A 240 1.18 26.15 18.07
C LEU A 240 2.09 26.25 19.32
N LYS A 241 2.81 25.16 19.63
CA LYS A 241 3.57 25.02 20.88
C LYS A 241 5.00 25.53 20.71
N ALA A 242 5.26 26.72 21.23
CA ALA A 242 6.58 27.35 21.12
C ALA A 242 7.72 26.53 21.74
N ASP A 243 7.48 25.85 22.86
CA ASP A 243 8.48 25.00 23.52
C ASP A 243 8.87 23.77 22.66
N VAL A 244 7.94 23.27 21.87
CA VAL A 244 8.18 22.16 20.93
C VAL A 244 8.99 22.68 19.74
N ILE A 245 8.61 23.81 19.18
CA ILE A 245 9.32 24.46 18.06
C ILE A 245 10.77 24.79 18.43
N GLU A 246 11.00 25.33 19.64
CA GLU A 246 12.35 25.62 20.11
C GLU A 246 13.22 24.34 20.17
N LYS A 247 12.68 23.24 20.67
CA LYS A 247 13.38 21.94 20.68
C LYS A 247 13.71 21.45 19.27
N CYS A 248 12.75 21.55 18.35
CA CYS A 248 12.94 21.15 16.96
C CYS A 248 14.02 22.01 16.26
N SER A 249 14.03 23.31 16.52
CA SER A 249 15.05 24.22 15.99
C SER A 249 16.46 23.88 16.50
N ARG A 250 16.60 23.56 17.80
CA ARG A 250 17.87 23.09 18.37
C ARG A 250 18.34 21.76 17.76
N LEU A 251 17.42 20.83 17.52
CA LEU A 251 17.76 19.56 16.87
C LEU A 251 18.16 19.75 15.42
N LYS A 252 17.47 20.61 14.67
CA LYS A 252 17.82 21.01 13.31
C LYS A 252 19.27 21.50 13.25
N GLU A 253 19.66 22.43 14.11
CA GLU A 253 21.03 22.96 14.19
C GLU A 253 22.04 21.86 14.53
N LYS A 254 21.72 21.01 15.52
CA LYS A 254 22.56 19.87 15.90
C LYS A 254 22.84 18.92 14.73
N TYR A 255 21.87 18.72 13.83
CA TYR A 255 22.01 17.81 12.67
C TYR A 255 22.60 18.50 11.43
N GLY A 256 22.72 19.82 11.42
CA GLY A 256 23.11 20.57 10.23
C GLY A 256 22.07 20.53 9.11
N TYR A 257 20.77 20.51 9.47
CA TYR A 257 19.67 20.43 8.50
C TYR A 257 19.22 21.83 8.08
N ASP A 258 20.05 22.52 7.28
CA ASP A 258 19.86 23.94 6.94
C ASP A 258 18.57 24.21 6.15
N GLY A 259 18.08 23.25 5.39
CA GLY A 259 16.82 23.34 4.65
C GLY A 259 15.56 23.13 5.50
N LEU A 260 15.67 22.96 6.84
CA LEU A 260 14.51 22.92 7.74
C LEU A 260 14.30 24.29 8.38
N GLN A 261 13.04 24.68 8.52
CA GLN A 261 12.62 25.84 9.32
C GLN A 261 11.46 25.41 10.20
N PHE A 262 11.47 25.87 11.47
CA PHE A 262 10.37 25.63 12.41
C PHE A 262 9.81 26.95 12.90
N LEU A 263 8.47 27.11 12.82
CA LEU A 263 7.75 28.33 13.14
C LEU A 263 6.64 28.05 14.13
N THR A 264 6.49 28.93 15.10
CA THR A 264 5.32 28.92 16.00
C THR A 264 4.20 29.73 15.35
N GLY A 265 3.03 29.14 15.17
CA GLY A 265 1.89 29.85 14.59
C GLY A 265 0.67 28.97 14.38
N ASP A 266 -0.45 29.64 14.12
CA ASP A 266 -1.70 29.01 13.75
C ASP A 266 -1.77 28.74 12.24
N ILE A 267 -2.31 27.59 11.86
CA ILE A 267 -2.44 27.17 10.46
C ILE A 267 -3.30 28.16 9.67
N GLY A 268 -4.39 28.63 10.27
CA GLY A 268 -5.33 29.55 9.61
C GLY A 268 -4.67 30.86 9.22
N SER A 269 -3.83 31.43 10.10
CA SER A 269 -3.14 32.71 9.90
C SER A 269 -1.82 32.61 9.12
N TYR A 270 -1.30 31.41 8.88
CA TYR A 270 -0.03 31.24 8.15
C TYR A 270 -0.22 31.54 6.66
N GLU A 271 0.33 32.65 6.18
CA GLU A 271 0.24 33.02 4.76
C GLU A 271 1.33 32.41 3.89
N GLY A 272 2.45 32.02 4.51
CA GLY A 272 3.49 31.19 3.93
C GLY A 272 4.18 31.75 2.69
N LYS A 273 4.63 30.86 1.85
CA LYS A 273 5.26 31.11 0.56
C LYS A 273 4.19 31.19 -0.53
N GLU A 274 4.50 31.87 -1.64
CA GLU A 274 3.61 31.94 -2.80
C GLU A 274 3.38 30.57 -3.46
N GLN A 275 4.35 29.66 -3.33
CA GLN A 275 4.27 28.32 -3.93
C GLN A 275 4.79 27.28 -2.92
N VAL A 276 4.01 26.20 -2.76
CA VAL A 276 4.34 25.02 -1.96
C VAL A 276 4.07 23.78 -2.81
N ASP A 277 5.06 22.90 -2.94
CA ASP A 277 4.95 21.70 -3.77
C ASP A 277 4.30 20.53 -3.05
N MET A 278 4.53 20.42 -1.73
CA MET A 278 3.94 19.38 -0.91
C MET A 278 3.46 19.92 0.43
N VAL A 279 2.24 19.57 0.79
CA VAL A 279 1.67 19.84 2.13
C VAL A 279 1.52 18.52 2.88
N VAL A 280 2.04 18.49 4.09
CA VAL A 280 1.89 17.38 5.04
C VAL A 280 1.10 17.88 6.25
N THR A 281 0.12 17.11 6.70
CA THR A 281 -0.66 17.41 7.91
C THR A 281 -1.11 16.11 8.57
N LEU A 282 -0.32 15.67 9.56
CA LEU A 282 -0.53 14.37 10.19
C LEU A 282 -1.18 14.49 11.58
N HIS A 283 -1.13 15.66 12.18
CA HIS A 283 -1.60 15.89 13.56
C HIS A 283 -2.39 17.21 13.74
N ALA A 284 -2.85 17.82 12.65
CA ALA A 284 -3.79 18.92 12.73
C ALA A 284 -5.18 18.39 13.12
N CYS A 285 -5.73 18.87 14.24
CA CYS A 285 -6.98 18.37 14.77
C CYS A 285 -8.19 19.12 14.20
N ASP A 286 -9.25 18.38 13.89
CA ASP A 286 -10.59 18.90 13.52
C ASP A 286 -10.52 19.87 12.33
N THR A 287 -11.02 21.10 12.51
CA THR A 287 -11.03 22.14 11.48
C THR A 287 -9.64 22.63 11.06
N ALA A 288 -8.61 22.46 11.91
CA ALA A 288 -7.23 22.78 11.52
C ALA A 288 -6.75 21.96 10.30
N THR A 289 -7.22 20.73 10.16
CA THR A 289 -7.01 19.93 8.94
C THR A 289 -7.64 20.63 7.74
N ASP A 290 -8.83 21.17 7.86
CA ASP A 290 -9.55 21.84 6.75
C ASP A 290 -8.82 23.11 6.29
N TYR A 291 -8.27 23.90 7.23
CA TYR A 291 -7.42 25.05 6.88
C TYR A 291 -6.14 24.60 6.15
N ALA A 292 -5.50 23.52 6.58
CA ALA A 292 -4.31 22.99 5.92
C ALA A 292 -4.62 22.53 4.49
N LEU A 293 -5.72 21.80 4.29
CA LEU A 293 -6.17 21.34 2.97
C LEU A 293 -6.55 22.49 2.04
N ALA A 294 -7.30 23.49 2.55
CA ALA A 294 -7.65 24.67 1.77
C ALA A 294 -6.41 25.46 1.33
N LYS A 295 -5.41 25.63 2.21
CA LYS A 295 -4.15 26.27 1.84
C LYS A 295 -3.38 25.46 0.80
N ALA A 296 -3.35 24.13 0.92
CA ALA A 296 -2.72 23.27 -0.06
C ALA A 296 -3.35 23.44 -1.46
N VAL A 297 -4.68 23.52 -1.53
CA VAL A 297 -5.40 23.80 -2.78
C VAL A 297 -5.06 25.18 -3.31
N LYS A 298 -5.11 26.23 -2.45
CA LYS A 298 -4.76 27.61 -2.81
C LYS A 298 -3.34 27.74 -3.37
N TRP A 299 -2.37 27.07 -2.78
CA TRP A 299 -0.98 27.03 -3.25
C TRP A 299 -0.79 26.14 -4.50
N ASN A 300 -1.84 25.47 -4.93
CA ASN A 300 -1.79 24.52 -6.05
C ASN A 300 -0.72 23.44 -5.83
N ALA A 301 -0.61 22.93 -4.59
CA ALA A 301 0.39 21.94 -4.20
C ALA A 301 0.29 20.68 -5.08
N SER A 302 1.43 20.17 -5.50
CA SER A 302 1.49 18.94 -6.32
C SER A 302 1.09 17.70 -5.54
N VAL A 303 1.37 17.70 -4.22
CA VAL A 303 1.12 16.58 -3.31
C VAL A 303 0.51 17.06 -2.00
N ILE A 304 -0.50 16.33 -1.51
CA ILE A 304 -1.06 16.52 -0.16
C ILE A 304 -1.07 15.15 0.55
N LEU A 305 -0.50 15.11 1.76
CA LEU A 305 -0.56 13.95 2.65
C LEU A 305 -1.23 14.39 3.96
N SER A 306 -2.45 13.92 4.21
CA SER A 306 -3.23 14.29 5.39
C SER A 306 -3.68 13.07 6.17
N VAL A 307 -3.45 13.06 7.49
CA VAL A 307 -3.99 12.05 8.41
C VAL A 307 -4.89 12.75 9.42
N PRO A 308 -6.19 12.88 9.11
CA PRO A 308 -7.14 13.50 10.03
C PRO A 308 -7.31 12.64 11.29
N CYS A 309 -7.08 13.24 12.47
CA CYS A 309 -7.20 12.52 13.75
C CYS A 309 -8.48 12.82 14.51
N CYS A 310 -9.14 13.96 14.25
CA CYS A 310 -10.35 14.42 14.91
C CYS A 310 -11.35 14.96 13.89
N GLN A 311 -12.64 14.67 14.08
CA GLN A 311 -13.72 15.06 13.18
C GLN A 311 -14.95 15.46 14.01
N HIS A 312 -14.78 16.47 14.88
CA HIS A 312 -15.84 16.89 15.80
C HIS A 312 -16.87 17.82 15.16
N GLU A 313 -16.47 18.56 14.11
CA GLU A 313 -17.32 19.55 13.45
C GLU A 313 -18.61 18.90 12.92
N LEU A 314 -18.50 17.91 12.04
CA LEU A 314 -19.67 17.23 11.49
C LEU A 314 -20.44 16.45 12.55
N ASN A 315 -19.77 15.86 13.54
CA ASN A 315 -20.45 15.12 14.61
C ASN A 315 -21.41 16.01 15.43
N LYS A 316 -21.12 17.30 15.57
CA LYS A 316 -22.03 18.25 16.25
C LYS A 316 -23.22 18.63 15.38
N GLN A 317 -23.02 18.74 14.08
CA GLN A 317 -24.02 19.23 13.13
C GLN A 317 -24.95 18.13 12.62
N ILE A 318 -24.39 16.91 12.36
CA ILE A 318 -25.05 15.86 11.63
C ILE A 318 -26.41 15.48 12.19
N SER A 319 -27.42 15.59 11.34
CA SER A 319 -28.77 15.08 11.60
C SER A 319 -29.35 14.54 10.29
N CYS A 320 -29.86 13.31 10.31
CA CYS A 320 -30.41 12.66 9.14
C CYS A 320 -31.52 11.71 9.58
N GLY A 321 -32.75 11.97 9.14
CA GLY A 321 -33.93 11.19 9.54
C GLY A 321 -33.76 9.70 9.36
N PRO A 322 -33.37 9.19 8.16
CA PRO A 322 -33.13 7.78 7.91
C PRO A 322 -32.05 7.15 8.81
N LEU A 323 -31.06 7.93 9.28
CA LEU A 323 -29.97 7.44 10.13
C LEU A 323 -30.20 7.70 11.63
N GLN A 324 -31.33 8.28 12.01
CA GLN A 324 -31.61 8.62 13.41
C GLN A 324 -31.58 7.41 14.34
N ALA A 325 -32.01 6.23 13.86
CA ALA A 325 -31.96 4.98 14.62
C ALA A 325 -30.51 4.59 14.99
N VAL A 326 -29.52 5.01 14.22
CA VAL A 326 -28.09 4.77 14.46
C VAL A 326 -27.51 5.91 15.28
N PHE A 327 -27.82 7.16 14.95
CA PHE A 327 -27.26 8.36 15.59
C PHE A 327 -27.69 8.56 17.05
N LYS A 328 -28.77 7.91 17.50
CA LYS A 328 -29.11 7.84 18.92
C LYS A 328 -28.04 7.18 19.79
N HIS A 329 -27.15 6.38 19.19
CA HIS A 329 -26.01 5.76 19.84
C HIS A 329 -24.75 6.61 19.60
N GLY A 330 -24.32 7.37 20.63
CA GLY A 330 -23.23 8.35 20.51
C GLY A 330 -21.94 7.80 19.91
N LEU A 331 -21.54 6.58 20.27
CA LEU A 331 -20.37 5.93 19.70
C LEU A 331 -20.49 5.70 18.19
N LEU A 332 -21.69 5.27 17.73
CA LEU A 332 -21.92 5.03 16.31
C LEU A 332 -21.98 6.35 15.54
N LYS A 333 -22.66 7.36 16.12
CA LYS A 333 -22.68 8.72 15.56
C LYS A 333 -21.28 9.27 15.36
N GLU A 334 -20.41 9.19 16.37
CA GLU A 334 -19.03 9.67 16.32
C GLU A 334 -18.23 8.97 15.21
N ARG A 335 -18.27 7.65 15.13
CA ARG A 335 -17.53 6.88 14.13
C ARG A 335 -18.00 7.14 12.70
N ILE A 336 -19.31 7.19 12.49
CA ILE A 336 -19.90 7.47 11.18
C ILE A 336 -19.59 8.91 10.76
N SER A 337 -19.71 9.87 11.67
CA SER A 337 -19.37 11.27 11.39
C SER A 337 -17.90 11.42 11.00
N ALA A 338 -16.98 10.70 11.65
CA ALA A 338 -15.57 10.72 11.30
C ALA A 338 -15.33 10.21 9.86
N LEU A 339 -15.90 9.06 9.49
CA LEU A 339 -15.74 8.48 8.15
C LEU A 339 -16.38 9.39 7.08
N LEU A 340 -17.56 9.95 7.36
CA LEU A 340 -18.24 10.88 6.44
C LEU A 340 -17.45 12.17 6.26
N THR A 341 -16.87 12.72 7.33
CA THR A 341 -16.00 13.90 7.24
C THR A 341 -14.82 13.66 6.30
N ASP A 342 -14.12 12.55 6.47
CA ASP A 342 -12.96 12.24 5.63
C ASP A 342 -13.37 11.90 4.19
N GLY A 343 -14.55 11.27 3.99
CA GLY A 343 -15.13 11.06 2.66
C GLY A 343 -15.48 12.36 1.94
N ILE A 344 -16.08 13.33 2.64
CA ILE A 344 -16.39 14.66 2.09
C ILE A 344 -15.09 15.42 1.77
N ARG A 345 -14.08 15.39 2.65
CA ARG A 345 -12.76 15.97 2.38
C ARG A 345 -12.13 15.40 1.11
N ALA A 346 -12.17 14.06 0.95
CA ALA A 346 -11.66 13.39 -0.25
C ALA A 346 -12.40 13.87 -1.50
N GLN A 347 -13.73 13.93 -1.47
CA GLN A 347 -14.56 14.39 -2.59
C GLN A 347 -14.27 15.85 -2.94
N LEU A 348 -14.14 16.75 -1.96
CA LEU A 348 -13.81 18.17 -2.19
C LEU A 348 -12.42 18.33 -2.81
N LEU A 349 -11.44 17.51 -2.44
CA LEU A 349 -10.11 17.52 -3.06
C LEU A 349 -10.13 16.97 -4.49
N GLU A 350 -10.95 15.95 -4.79
CA GLU A 350 -11.18 15.51 -6.17
C GLU A 350 -11.81 16.62 -7.02
N GLU A 351 -12.79 17.32 -6.49
CA GLU A 351 -13.41 18.48 -7.14
C GLU A 351 -12.42 19.63 -7.37
N ALA A 352 -11.42 19.77 -6.48
CA ALA A 352 -10.32 20.72 -6.64
C ALA A 352 -9.23 20.24 -7.63
N GLY A 353 -9.40 19.04 -8.25
CA GLY A 353 -8.53 18.52 -9.30
C GLY A 353 -7.37 17.66 -8.80
N TYR A 354 -7.56 16.95 -7.70
CA TYR A 354 -6.60 15.97 -7.20
C TYR A 354 -7.07 14.54 -7.48
N ASP A 355 -6.12 13.65 -7.75
CA ASP A 355 -6.31 12.20 -7.68
C ASP A 355 -6.16 11.80 -6.21
N VAL A 356 -7.24 11.39 -5.55
CA VAL A 356 -7.28 11.10 -4.11
C VAL A 356 -7.30 9.61 -3.86
N GLN A 357 -6.44 9.15 -2.95
CA GLN A 357 -6.44 7.78 -2.45
C GLN A 357 -6.65 7.79 -0.94
N VAL A 358 -7.68 7.12 -0.51
CA VAL A 358 -7.99 6.91 0.91
C VAL A 358 -7.38 5.59 1.33
N MET A 359 -6.45 5.60 2.29
CA MET A 359 -5.63 4.45 2.67
C MET A 359 -5.47 4.35 4.18
N GLU A 360 -5.06 3.18 4.67
CA GLU A 360 -4.59 3.05 6.04
C GLU A 360 -3.15 3.57 6.17
N PHE A 361 -2.93 4.44 7.17
CA PHE A 361 -1.62 5.02 7.46
C PHE A 361 -0.72 4.05 8.23
N ILE A 362 -1.26 3.48 9.32
CA ILE A 362 -0.61 2.51 10.20
C ILE A 362 -1.59 1.40 10.57
N ASP A 363 -1.10 0.28 11.13
CA ASP A 363 -1.97 -0.81 11.54
C ASP A 363 -2.99 -0.36 12.61
N MET A 364 -4.23 -0.85 12.50
CA MET A 364 -5.36 -0.50 13.38
C MET A 364 -5.11 -0.84 14.86
N GLU A 365 -4.13 -1.71 15.16
CA GLU A 365 -3.74 -2.05 16.54
C GLU A 365 -3.31 -0.83 17.37
N HIS A 366 -2.86 0.25 16.70
CA HIS A 366 -2.36 1.45 17.36
C HIS A 366 -3.41 2.56 17.50
N THR A 367 -4.32 2.70 16.54
CA THR A 367 -5.42 3.68 16.58
C THR A 367 -6.49 3.36 15.54
N PRO A 368 -7.78 3.49 15.89
CA PRO A 368 -8.88 3.38 14.92
C PRO A 368 -8.98 4.59 13.97
N LYS A 369 -8.24 5.68 14.24
CA LYS A 369 -8.20 6.91 13.44
C LYS A 369 -6.88 6.96 12.66
N ASN A 370 -6.78 6.14 11.62
CA ASN A 370 -5.57 5.91 10.86
C ASN A 370 -5.74 6.10 9.34
N ILE A 371 -6.73 6.87 8.92
CA ILE A 371 -6.97 7.18 7.52
C ILE A 371 -5.94 8.19 7.02
N LEU A 372 -5.28 7.86 5.91
CA LEU A 372 -4.44 8.77 5.14
C LEU A 372 -5.17 9.18 3.86
N LEU A 373 -5.32 10.47 3.65
CA LEU A 373 -5.65 11.05 2.36
C LEU A 373 -4.35 11.36 1.62
N ARG A 374 -4.04 10.57 0.60
CA ARG A 374 -2.90 10.77 -0.30
C ARG A 374 -3.41 11.37 -1.60
N CYS A 375 -3.07 12.62 -1.85
CA CYS A 375 -3.55 13.35 -3.00
C CYS A 375 -2.38 13.79 -3.89
N THR A 376 -2.53 13.60 -5.18
CA THR A 376 -1.59 14.11 -6.18
C THR A 376 -2.35 14.94 -7.20
N LYS A 377 -1.76 16.07 -7.64
CA LYS A 377 -2.40 16.95 -8.62
C LYS A 377 -2.65 16.17 -9.90
N SER A 378 -3.90 16.09 -10.32
CA SER A 378 -4.27 15.32 -11.49
C SER A 378 -3.86 16.04 -12.77
N THR A 379 -3.24 15.31 -13.70
CA THR A 379 -2.94 15.80 -15.04
C THR A 379 -4.12 15.62 -16.01
N ARG A 380 -5.11 14.82 -15.60
CA ARG A 380 -6.27 14.42 -16.44
C ARG A 380 -7.56 15.12 -16.04
N MET A 381 -7.75 15.35 -14.75
CA MET A 381 -8.95 16.00 -14.24
C MET A 381 -8.71 17.50 -14.12
N LYS A 382 -9.61 18.28 -14.73
CA LYS A 382 -9.69 19.71 -14.44
C LYS A 382 -10.56 19.87 -13.20
N PRO A 383 -10.30 20.91 -12.38
CA PRO A 383 -11.20 21.25 -11.29
C PRO A 383 -12.62 21.35 -11.83
N LYS A 384 -13.51 20.56 -11.27
CA LYS A 384 -14.92 20.55 -11.65
C LYS A 384 -15.74 20.43 -10.38
N ARG A 385 -16.45 21.50 -10.07
CA ARG A 385 -17.44 21.46 -8.99
C ARG A 385 -18.49 20.40 -9.36
N ASN A 386 -18.53 19.35 -8.57
CA ASN A 386 -19.52 18.29 -8.67
C ASN A 386 -20.51 18.51 -7.53
N GLN A 387 -21.81 18.41 -7.80
CA GLN A 387 -22.84 18.61 -6.77
C GLN A 387 -22.83 17.54 -5.67
N SER A 388 -22.02 16.47 -5.85
CA SER A 388 -22.02 15.32 -4.94
C SER A 388 -21.64 15.66 -3.50
N SER A 389 -20.65 16.56 -3.29
CA SER A 389 -20.27 17.01 -1.93
C SER A 389 -21.37 17.88 -1.30
N GLU A 390 -22.00 18.74 -2.08
CA GLU A 390 -23.11 19.60 -1.66
C GLU A 390 -24.37 18.78 -1.31
N GLU A 391 -24.73 17.81 -2.17
CA GLU A 391 -25.85 16.90 -1.95
C GLU A 391 -25.67 16.06 -0.68
N LEU A 392 -24.44 15.55 -0.46
CA LEU A 392 -24.12 14.79 0.74
C LEU A 392 -24.17 15.66 1.99
N ALA A 393 -23.62 16.87 1.95
CA ALA A 393 -23.68 17.83 3.06
C ALA A 393 -25.14 18.19 3.40
N ALA A 394 -25.96 18.48 2.39
CA ALA A 394 -27.38 18.75 2.54
C ALA A 394 -28.15 17.55 3.14
N PHE A 395 -27.89 16.33 2.64
CA PHE A 395 -28.51 15.09 3.16
C PHE A 395 -28.18 14.85 4.64
N LEU A 396 -26.96 15.19 5.06
CA LEU A 396 -26.49 15.05 6.43
C LEU A 396 -26.86 16.25 7.32
N ASN A 397 -27.39 17.31 6.75
CA ASN A 397 -27.63 18.60 7.40
C ASN A 397 -26.38 19.15 8.10
N GLY A 398 -25.23 19.09 7.40
CA GLY A 398 -23.95 19.54 7.93
C GLY A 398 -23.07 20.13 6.83
N GLN A 399 -22.23 21.09 7.19
CA GLN A 399 -21.27 21.73 6.29
C GLN A 399 -19.88 21.73 6.93
N LEU A 400 -18.87 21.34 6.17
CA LEU A 400 -17.49 21.35 6.63
C LEU A 400 -16.83 22.72 6.44
N THR A 401 -15.93 23.07 7.33
CA THR A 401 -15.06 24.26 7.18
C THR A 401 -14.30 24.22 5.86
N LEU A 402 -13.81 23.05 5.39
CA LEU A 402 -13.12 22.94 4.12
C LEU A 402 -14.00 23.39 2.94
N GLN A 403 -15.27 22.98 2.89
CA GLN A 403 -16.19 23.39 1.84
C GLN A 403 -16.31 24.91 1.77
N ARG A 404 -16.56 25.57 2.92
CA ARG A 404 -16.64 27.02 3.02
C ARG A 404 -15.36 27.71 2.54
N LEU A 405 -14.19 27.22 2.99
CA LEU A 405 -12.90 27.82 2.62
C LEU A 405 -12.57 27.67 1.14
N LEU A 406 -13.02 26.60 0.47
CA LEU A 406 -12.86 26.41 -0.97
C LEU A 406 -13.85 27.26 -1.79
N ASP A 407 -15.03 27.56 -1.23
CA ASP A 407 -16.02 28.45 -1.85
C ASP A 407 -15.59 29.92 -1.83
N GLU A 408 -14.73 30.31 -0.87
CA GLU A 408 -14.19 31.67 -0.72
C GLU A 408 -12.94 31.92 -1.60
N GLN A 409 -12.36 30.89 -2.23
CA GLN A 409 -11.17 30.97 -3.12
C GLN A 409 -11.53 31.23 -4.56
#